data_a61a5d6cfa85ed5596fb9435ba8362e8
#
_entry.id   a61a5d6cfa85ed5596fb9435ba8362e8
#
_cell.length_a   1.000
_cell.length_b   1.000
_cell.length_c   1.000
_cell.angle_alpha   90.00
_cell.angle_beta   90.00
_cell.angle_gamma   90.00
#
_symmetry.space_group_name_H-M   'P 1'
#
loop_
_entity.id
_entity.type
_entity.pdbx_description
1 polymer ?
#
loop_
_entity_poly.entity_id
_entity_poly.type
_entity_poly.pdbx_seq_one_letter_code
_entity_poly.pdbx_strand_id
1 'polypeptide(L)'
;KKDILIAGSLPAQDDTYLEDKRNSKLIEKDFYDQAKIIGPYVDFFYLDVISSGREIDIASNVALKLSKPVLVGMHLKKNNLLPSGETISEVFQKYKNNNWIGLISACVSPEIVESSISEIIKLNIPFGFKANLWGIDEPTPVKTFNTAKPNEIGTNPNIALGKRNDISAKKFYDFSKKIKENGATILGGCCETNPNHIREISSLK
;
A
#
# COMPACT_ATOMS: atom_id res chain seq x y z
N LYS A 1 -8.20 13.79 -24.17
CA LYS A 1 -7.23 12.99 -23.39
C LYS A 1 -7.71 12.98 -21.95
N LYS A 2 -7.95 11.83 -21.36
CA LYS A 2 -8.09 11.75 -19.90
C LYS A 2 -6.71 12.06 -19.31
N ASP A 3 -6.66 13.01 -18.40
CA ASP A 3 -5.43 13.30 -17.66
C ASP A 3 -5.14 12.08 -16.78
N ILE A 4 -4.07 11.39 -17.08
CA ILE A 4 -3.57 10.26 -16.28
C ILE A 4 -2.54 10.83 -15.34
N LEU A 5 -2.74 10.61 -14.03
CA LEU A 5 -1.77 10.97 -13.01
C LEU A 5 -0.73 9.85 -12.85
N ILE A 6 0.51 10.23 -12.67
CA ILE A 6 1.64 9.33 -12.47
C ILE A 6 2.01 9.32 -10.99
N ALA A 7 1.90 8.16 -10.35
CA ALA A 7 2.33 7.95 -8.97
C ALA A 7 3.80 7.53 -8.90
N GLY A 8 4.59 8.19 -8.05
CA GLY A 8 5.93 7.74 -7.69
C GLY A 8 5.86 6.82 -6.47
N SER A 9 6.20 5.54 -6.63
CA SER A 9 6.19 4.61 -5.51
C SER A 9 7.34 4.87 -4.55
N LEU A 10 7.03 5.02 -3.26
CA LEU A 10 7.95 5.03 -2.13
C LEU A 10 7.62 3.83 -1.24
N PRO A 11 8.21 2.65 -1.51
CA PRO A 11 7.96 1.44 -0.74
C PRO A 11 8.64 1.49 0.62
N ALA A 12 8.34 0.51 1.48
CA ALA A 12 9.13 0.25 2.69
C ALA A 12 10.63 0.20 2.35
N GLN A 13 11.45 0.88 3.16
CA GLN A 13 12.87 1.08 2.89
C GLN A 13 13.76 -0.07 3.43
N ASP A 14 13.15 -1.01 4.14
CA ASP A 14 13.76 -2.24 4.62
C ASP A 14 12.84 -3.42 4.26
N ASP A 15 12.54 -4.32 5.16
CA ASP A 15 11.68 -5.46 4.89
C ASP A 15 10.21 -5.05 4.69
N THR A 16 9.61 -5.53 3.60
CA THR A 16 8.15 -5.39 3.37
C THR A 16 7.37 -6.21 4.40
N TYR A 17 6.22 -5.71 4.85
CA TYR A 17 5.32 -6.33 5.83
C TYR A 17 5.80 -6.31 7.29
N LEU A 18 6.94 -5.70 7.57
CA LEU A 18 7.46 -5.46 8.91
C LEU A 18 7.66 -3.97 9.17
N GLU A 19 7.59 -3.59 10.46
CA GLU A 19 8.00 -2.26 10.89
C GLU A 19 9.51 -2.09 10.70
N ASP A 20 9.93 -1.03 10.02
CA ASP A 20 11.34 -0.64 9.96
C ASP A 20 11.79 -0.06 11.31
N LYS A 21 12.62 -0.80 12.04
CA LYS A 21 13.13 -0.43 13.36
C LYS A 21 14.46 0.35 13.32
N ARG A 22 14.98 0.64 12.15
CA ARG A 22 16.21 1.41 11.98
C ARG A 22 16.05 2.84 12.53
N ASN A 23 17.16 3.56 12.61
CA ASN A 23 17.16 4.95 13.05
C ASN A 23 16.33 5.83 12.09
N SER A 24 15.51 6.72 12.63
CA SER A 24 14.61 7.58 11.83
C SER A 24 15.34 8.46 10.82
N LYS A 25 16.57 8.93 11.12
CA LYS A 25 17.39 9.72 10.17
C LYS A 25 17.82 8.89 8.96
N LEU A 26 18.09 7.59 9.16
CA LEU A 26 18.43 6.69 8.07
C LEU A 26 17.22 6.45 7.19
N ILE A 27 16.05 6.14 7.78
CA ILE A 27 14.79 5.96 7.07
C ILE A 27 14.44 7.23 6.27
N GLU A 28 14.56 8.42 6.90
CA GLU A 28 14.33 9.70 6.24
C GLU A 28 15.26 9.91 5.05
N LYS A 29 16.55 9.61 5.23
CA LYS A 29 17.53 9.73 4.15
C LYS A 29 17.18 8.83 2.98
N ASP A 30 16.83 7.57 3.23
CA ASP A 30 16.51 6.60 2.18
C ASP A 30 15.25 7.03 1.41
N PHE A 31 14.18 7.45 2.09
CA PHE A 31 13.01 8.02 1.43
C PHE A 31 13.34 9.29 0.64
N TYR A 32 14.15 10.18 1.21
CA TYR A 32 14.51 11.43 0.55
C TYR A 32 15.32 11.21 -0.73
N ASP A 33 16.31 10.32 -0.68
CA ASP A 33 17.16 10.02 -1.83
C ASP A 33 16.33 9.46 -2.99
N GLN A 34 15.42 8.53 -2.71
CA GLN A 34 14.51 7.98 -3.72
C GLN A 34 13.51 9.04 -4.22
N ALA A 35 12.84 9.73 -3.31
CA ALA A 35 11.83 10.74 -3.66
C ALA A 35 12.41 11.90 -4.47
N LYS A 36 13.63 12.34 -4.18
CA LYS A 36 14.34 13.39 -4.91
C LYS A 36 14.61 12.99 -6.38
N ILE A 37 14.94 11.71 -6.61
CA ILE A 37 15.22 11.21 -7.96
C ILE A 37 13.94 11.13 -8.79
N ILE A 38 12.87 10.55 -8.25
CA ILE A 38 11.65 10.31 -9.00
C ILE A 38 10.68 11.49 -9.01
N GLY A 39 10.76 12.38 -8.02
CA GLY A 39 9.84 13.50 -7.82
C GLY A 39 9.59 14.40 -9.04
N PRO A 40 10.62 14.74 -9.86
CA PRO A 40 10.41 15.55 -11.07
C PRO A 40 9.53 14.88 -12.14
N TYR A 41 9.34 13.56 -12.08
CA TYR A 41 8.67 12.77 -13.13
C TYR A 41 7.28 12.28 -12.73
N VAL A 42 6.79 12.63 -11.53
CA VAL A 42 5.53 12.13 -10.97
C VAL A 42 4.63 13.26 -10.47
N ASP A 43 3.33 13.02 -10.46
CA ASP A 43 2.35 14.00 -9.98
C ASP A 43 2.22 13.96 -8.45
N PHE A 44 2.32 12.78 -7.85
CA PHE A 44 2.25 12.56 -6.40
C PHE A 44 3.09 11.35 -6.01
N PHE A 45 3.37 11.21 -4.71
CA PHE A 45 3.98 10.00 -4.17
C PHE A 45 2.93 9.03 -3.64
N TYR A 46 3.18 7.76 -3.84
CA TYR A 46 2.44 6.67 -3.24
C TYR A 46 3.32 5.94 -2.25
N LEU A 47 2.99 6.04 -0.95
CA LEU A 47 3.64 5.28 0.11
C LEU A 47 3.15 3.84 0.00
N ASP A 48 4.00 2.93 -0.48
CA ASP A 48 3.58 1.60 -0.89
C ASP A 48 3.87 0.54 0.17
N VAL A 49 2.80 -0.02 0.76
CA VAL A 49 2.88 -1.13 1.72
C VAL A 49 3.68 -0.77 2.99
N ILE A 50 3.36 0.37 3.58
CA ILE A 50 4.07 0.83 4.79
C ILE A 50 3.48 0.18 6.04
N SER A 51 4.37 -0.16 6.98
CA SER A 51 4.08 -1.04 8.11
C SER A 51 3.96 -0.33 9.46
N SER A 52 4.27 0.96 9.55
CA SER A 52 4.14 1.73 10.79
C SER A 52 3.77 3.19 10.56
N GLY A 53 3.10 3.80 11.55
CA GLY A 53 2.79 5.22 11.54
C GLY A 53 4.05 6.10 11.51
N ARG A 54 5.13 5.65 12.15
CA ARG A 54 6.42 6.34 12.12
C ARG A 54 7.01 6.44 10.71
N GLU A 55 6.99 5.35 9.95
CA GLU A 55 7.47 5.35 8.56
C GLU A 55 6.59 6.26 7.68
N ILE A 56 5.26 6.20 7.88
CA ILE A 56 4.31 7.06 7.18
C ILE A 56 4.59 8.54 7.46
N ASP A 57 4.83 8.90 8.72
CA ASP A 57 5.17 10.29 9.10
C ASP A 57 6.45 10.75 8.41
N ILE A 58 7.51 9.97 8.50
CA ILE A 58 8.81 10.29 7.89
C ILE A 58 8.66 10.48 6.37
N ALA A 59 8.04 9.53 5.68
CA ALA A 59 7.87 9.59 4.23
C ALA A 59 6.95 10.73 3.80
N SER A 60 5.87 11.01 4.55
CA SER A 60 4.97 12.13 4.29
C SER A 60 5.67 13.47 4.45
N ASN A 61 6.54 13.61 5.46
CA ASN A 61 7.34 14.83 5.67
C ASN A 61 8.40 15.01 4.58
N VAL A 62 9.00 13.93 4.08
CA VAL A 62 9.88 13.97 2.90
C VAL A 62 9.12 14.47 1.68
N ALA A 63 7.94 13.93 1.42
CA ALA A 63 7.10 14.37 0.30
C ALA A 63 6.70 15.86 0.43
N LEU A 64 6.38 16.31 1.64
CA LEU A 64 6.05 17.71 1.92
C LEU A 64 7.22 18.64 1.61
N LYS A 65 8.46 18.27 2.01
CA LYS A 65 9.69 19.02 1.66
C LYS A 65 9.90 19.15 0.15
N LEU A 66 9.41 18.19 -0.62
CA LEU A 66 9.47 18.20 -2.09
C LEU A 66 8.19 18.75 -2.75
N SER A 67 7.28 19.32 -1.95
CA SER A 67 6.01 19.91 -2.42
C SER A 67 5.14 18.94 -3.22
N LYS A 68 5.10 17.67 -2.81
CA LYS A 68 4.30 16.61 -3.47
C LYS A 68 3.18 16.12 -2.58
N PRO A 69 1.97 15.90 -3.17
CA PRO A 69 0.90 15.19 -2.51
C PRO A 69 1.27 13.71 -2.25
N VAL A 70 0.60 13.08 -1.29
CA VAL A 70 0.85 11.71 -0.88
C VAL A 70 -0.44 10.89 -0.83
N LEU A 71 -0.45 9.76 -1.50
CA LEU A 71 -1.40 8.68 -1.27
C LEU A 71 -0.77 7.68 -0.29
N VAL A 72 -1.41 7.44 0.85
CA VAL A 72 -0.86 6.59 1.91
C VAL A 72 -1.37 5.16 1.76
N GLY A 73 -0.49 4.21 1.55
CA GLY A 73 -0.79 2.78 1.49
C GLY A 73 -0.31 2.04 2.75
N MET A 74 -1.25 1.70 3.61
CA MET A 74 -1.00 0.98 4.86
C MET A 74 -1.12 -0.52 4.66
N HIS A 75 -0.12 -1.29 5.12
CA HIS A 75 -0.27 -2.73 5.26
C HIS A 75 -0.98 -3.07 6.57
N LEU A 76 -1.94 -3.98 6.51
CA LEU A 76 -2.75 -4.38 7.65
C LEU A 76 -2.68 -5.89 7.86
N LYS A 77 -2.72 -6.31 9.12
CA LYS A 77 -2.91 -7.69 9.56
C LYS A 77 -4.41 -8.03 9.65
N LYS A 78 -4.74 -9.29 9.92
CA LYS A 78 -6.12 -9.77 10.09
C LYS A 78 -6.92 -9.05 11.19
N ASN A 79 -6.23 -8.53 12.20
CA ASN A 79 -6.83 -7.76 13.28
C ASN A 79 -7.00 -6.26 12.96
N ASN A 80 -6.79 -5.86 11.70
CA ASN A 80 -6.81 -4.49 11.20
C ASN A 80 -5.77 -3.55 11.81
N LEU A 81 -4.74 -4.10 12.47
CA LEU A 81 -3.60 -3.31 12.94
C LEU A 81 -2.49 -3.30 11.89
N LEU A 82 -1.72 -2.22 11.86
CA LEU A 82 -0.44 -2.21 11.14
C LEU A 82 0.52 -3.22 11.80
N PRO A 83 1.57 -3.68 11.12
CA PRO A 83 2.61 -4.52 11.73
C PRO A 83 3.24 -3.92 12.99
N SER A 84 3.31 -2.61 13.12
CA SER A 84 3.74 -1.88 14.32
C SER A 84 2.79 -2.01 15.52
N GLY A 85 1.55 -2.48 15.29
CA GLY A 85 0.51 -2.61 16.32
C GLY A 85 -0.44 -1.43 16.43
N GLU A 86 -0.25 -0.37 15.63
CA GLU A 86 -1.12 0.80 15.59
C GLU A 86 -2.41 0.52 14.80
N THR A 87 -3.53 1.13 15.19
CA THR A 87 -4.75 1.16 14.38
C THR A 87 -4.63 2.19 13.26
N ILE A 88 -5.47 2.06 12.23
CA ILE A 88 -5.56 3.06 11.14
C ILE A 88 -5.94 4.44 11.71
N SER A 89 -6.86 4.47 12.65
CA SER A 89 -7.34 5.70 13.30
C SER A 89 -6.25 6.39 14.10
N GLU A 90 -5.46 5.64 14.87
CA GLU A 90 -4.32 6.20 15.63
C GLU A 90 -3.28 6.81 14.69
N VAL A 91 -2.90 6.10 13.63
CA VAL A 91 -1.97 6.61 12.62
C VAL A 91 -2.51 7.88 11.96
N PHE A 92 -3.79 7.87 11.56
CA PHE A 92 -4.41 9.02 10.94
C PHE A 92 -4.45 10.24 11.88
N GLN A 93 -4.92 10.07 13.10
CA GLN A 93 -5.03 11.16 14.07
C GLN A 93 -3.67 11.77 14.43
N LYS A 94 -2.63 10.93 14.52
CA LYS A 94 -1.30 11.35 14.96
C LYS A 94 -0.45 11.94 13.83
N TYR A 95 -0.55 11.41 12.61
CA TYR A 95 0.42 11.69 11.56
C TYR A 95 -0.15 12.33 10.29
N LYS A 96 -1.50 12.40 10.14
CA LYS A 96 -2.09 13.06 8.98
C LYS A 96 -1.60 14.51 8.87
N ASN A 97 -1.13 14.88 7.69
CA ASN A 97 -0.79 16.25 7.35
C ASN A 97 -1.51 16.72 6.08
N ASN A 98 -1.29 17.96 5.66
CA ASN A 98 -2.03 18.61 4.59
C ASN A 98 -1.72 18.07 3.18
N ASN A 99 -0.68 17.25 3.03
CA ASN A 99 -0.35 16.67 1.72
C ASN A 99 -0.96 15.29 1.47
N TRP A 100 -1.67 14.70 2.44
CA TRP A 100 -2.37 13.43 2.23
C TRP A 100 -3.59 13.62 1.35
N ILE A 101 -3.62 12.96 0.18
CA ILE A 101 -4.72 13.01 -0.78
C ILE A 101 -5.64 11.79 -0.68
N GLY A 102 -5.28 10.78 0.08
CA GLY A 102 -6.07 9.58 0.31
C GLY A 102 -5.31 8.55 1.12
N LEU A 103 -6.04 7.50 1.49
CA LEU A 103 -5.55 6.35 2.25
C LEU A 103 -6.04 5.06 1.60
N ILE A 104 -5.17 4.06 1.47
CA ILE A 104 -5.56 2.74 0.96
C ILE A 104 -5.00 1.61 1.81
N SER A 105 -5.77 0.52 1.90
CA SER A 105 -5.28 -0.77 2.37
C SER A 105 -4.40 -1.38 1.28
N ALA A 106 -3.09 -1.53 1.54
CA ALA A 106 -2.08 -1.84 0.54
C ALA A 106 -1.50 -3.25 0.71
N CYS A 107 -1.57 -4.03 -0.37
CA CYS A 107 -1.04 -5.39 -0.45
C CYS A 107 -1.57 -6.31 0.67
N VAL A 108 -2.86 -6.26 0.88
CA VAL A 108 -3.62 -7.10 1.83
C VAL A 108 -4.65 -7.93 1.07
N SER A 109 -5.16 -9.00 1.69
CA SER A 109 -6.21 -9.81 1.08
C SER A 109 -7.53 -9.03 0.97
N PRO A 110 -8.45 -9.40 0.06
CA PRO A 110 -9.79 -8.80 -0.03
C PRO A 110 -10.54 -8.82 1.30
N GLU A 111 -10.38 -9.88 2.10
CA GLU A 111 -11.02 -10.04 3.41
C GLU A 111 -10.53 -9.00 4.43
N ILE A 112 -9.23 -8.69 4.41
CA ILE A 112 -8.66 -7.64 5.27
C ILE A 112 -9.15 -6.25 4.81
N VAL A 113 -9.25 -6.01 3.50
CA VAL A 113 -9.86 -4.77 2.99
C VAL A 113 -11.28 -4.63 3.52
N GLU A 114 -12.12 -5.67 3.38
CA GLU A 114 -13.51 -5.63 3.84
C GLU A 114 -13.62 -5.37 5.35
N SER A 115 -12.79 -6.01 6.15
CA SER A 115 -12.83 -5.84 7.62
C SER A 115 -12.37 -4.45 8.08
N SER A 116 -11.47 -3.80 7.35
CA SER A 116 -10.92 -2.47 7.70
C SER A 116 -11.83 -1.30 7.27
N ILE A 117 -12.78 -1.53 6.37
CA ILE A 117 -13.56 -0.47 5.72
C ILE A 117 -14.36 0.39 6.72
N SER A 118 -14.93 -0.23 7.74
CA SER A 118 -15.75 0.46 8.75
C SER A 118 -14.96 1.48 9.59
N GLU A 119 -13.66 1.28 9.73
CA GLU A 119 -12.76 2.23 10.39
C GLU A 119 -12.37 3.35 9.43
N ILE A 120 -11.97 2.99 8.20
CA ILE A 120 -11.48 3.95 7.20
C ILE A 120 -12.54 4.98 6.82
N ILE A 121 -13.80 4.59 6.64
CA ILE A 121 -14.91 5.49 6.30
C ILE A 121 -15.04 6.64 7.31
N LYS A 122 -14.80 6.39 8.59
CA LYS A 122 -14.93 7.40 9.66
C LYS A 122 -13.89 8.51 9.56
N LEU A 123 -12.81 8.31 8.81
CA LEU A 123 -11.71 9.28 8.69
C LEU A 123 -12.01 10.42 7.73
N ASN A 124 -13.08 10.32 6.95
CA ASN A 124 -13.52 11.35 5.99
C ASN A 124 -12.40 11.84 5.06
N ILE A 125 -11.67 10.90 4.48
CA ILE A 125 -10.63 11.13 3.47
C ILE A 125 -10.90 10.21 2.26
N PRO A 126 -10.55 10.58 1.02
CA PRO A 126 -10.59 9.64 -0.09
C PRO A 126 -9.87 8.34 0.25
N PHE A 127 -10.51 7.21 -0.02
CA PHE A 127 -9.95 5.92 0.37
C PHE A 127 -10.17 4.83 -0.68
N GLY A 128 -9.48 3.70 -0.47
CA GLY A 128 -9.62 2.54 -1.32
C GLY A 128 -8.67 1.40 -0.96
N PHE A 129 -8.26 0.66 -1.96
CA PHE A 129 -7.40 -0.51 -1.77
C PHE A 129 -6.48 -0.80 -2.97
N LYS A 130 -5.41 -1.52 -2.69
CA LYS A 130 -4.55 -2.25 -3.62
C LYS A 130 -4.41 -3.68 -3.11
N ALA A 131 -5.43 -4.53 -3.38
CA ALA A 131 -5.53 -5.87 -2.81
C ALA A 131 -4.59 -6.87 -3.51
N ASN A 132 -4.01 -7.79 -2.73
CA ASN A 132 -3.25 -8.92 -3.23
C ASN A 132 -4.11 -10.20 -3.31
N LEU A 133 -3.60 -11.18 -4.04
CA LEU A 133 -4.17 -12.53 -4.14
C LEU A 133 -3.12 -13.59 -3.73
N TRP A 134 -2.34 -13.31 -2.66
CA TRP A 134 -1.45 -14.31 -2.08
C TRP A 134 -2.24 -15.51 -1.55
N GLY A 135 -1.63 -16.69 -1.56
CA GLY A 135 -2.20 -17.89 -0.98
C GLY A 135 -2.27 -17.89 0.55
N ILE A 136 -1.56 -16.96 1.18
CA ILE A 136 -1.56 -16.72 2.63
C ILE A 136 -2.16 -15.34 2.94
N ASP A 137 -2.91 -15.26 4.04
CA ASP A 137 -3.63 -14.04 4.41
C ASP A 137 -2.71 -12.94 4.98
N GLU A 138 -1.70 -13.33 5.75
CA GLU A 138 -0.70 -12.41 6.29
C GLU A 138 0.67 -12.74 5.70
N PRO A 139 1.05 -12.07 4.61
CA PRO A 139 2.35 -12.30 3.99
C PRO A 139 3.48 -11.88 4.96
N THR A 140 4.52 -12.69 4.98
CA THR A 140 5.76 -12.39 5.70
C THR A 140 6.84 -11.95 4.73
N PRO A 141 7.88 -11.23 5.18
CA PRO A 141 9.01 -10.89 4.34
C PRO A 141 9.62 -12.16 3.75
N VAL A 142 9.80 -12.15 2.45
CA VAL A 142 10.56 -13.17 1.77
C VAL A 142 11.97 -12.63 1.60
N LYS A 143 12.97 -13.38 2.04
CA LYS A 143 14.39 -13.00 2.11
C LYS A 143 15.01 -12.36 0.85
N THR A 144 14.23 -12.12 -0.15
CA THR A 144 14.64 -11.65 -1.48
C THR A 144 14.18 -10.27 -1.86
N PHE A 145 13.29 -9.65 -1.09
CA PHE A 145 12.83 -8.32 -1.50
C PHE A 145 13.97 -7.30 -1.36
N ASN A 146 14.63 -7.26 -0.21
CA ASN A 146 15.65 -6.24 0.06
C ASN A 146 16.96 -6.78 0.62
N THR A 147 17.06 -8.06 0.98
CA THR A 147 18.22 -8.62 1.72
C THR A 147 19.05 -9.62 0.95
N ALA A 148 18.72 -9.89 -0.33
CA ALA A 148 19.54 -10.74 -1.16
C ALA A 148 20.90 -10.07 -1.41
N LYS A 149 21.98 -10.70 -0.96
CA LYS A 149 23.33 -10.29 -1.36
C LYS A 149 23.50 -10.51 -2.87
N PRO A 150 24.38 -9.75 -3.54
CA PRO A 150 24.55 -9.80 -5.00
C PRO A 150 24.76 -11.19 -5.60
N ASN A 151 25.14 -12.18 -4.81
CA ASN A 151 25.42 -13.55 -5.23
C ASN A 151 24.45 -14.60 -4.65
N GLU A 152 23.38 -14.18 -3.95
CA GLU A 152 22.35 -15.08 -3.44
C GLU A 152 21.20 -15.14 -4.43
N ILE A 153 20.84 -16.34 -4.87
CA ILE A 153 19.58 -16.56 -5.59
C ILE A 153 18.45 -16.41 -4.57
N GLY A 154 17.69 -15.34 -4.71
CA GLY A 154 16.56 -15.13 -3.84
C GLY A 154 15.43 -16.14 -4.06
N THR A 155 14.58 -16.32 -3.06
CA THR A 155 13.36 -17.15 -3.16
C THR A 155 12.31 -16.39 -3.96
N ASN A 156 11.71 -17.00 -4.98
CA ASN A 156 10.59 -16.38 -5.69
C ASN A 156 9.41 -16.19 -4.71
N PRO A 157 8.95 -14.95 -4.49
CA PRO A 157 7.84 -14.66 -3.56
C PRO A 157 6.58 -15.48 -3.87
N ASN A 158 6.27 -15.70 -5.15
CA ASN A 158 5.10 -16.44 -5.57
C ASN A 158 5.15 -17.92 -5.13
N ILE A 159 6.36 -18.50 -5.03
CA ILE A 159 6.55 -19.86 -4.51
C ILE A 159 6.35 -19.89 -3.00
N ALA A 160 6.89 -18.88 -2.29
CA ALA A 160 6.85 -18.81 -0.83
C ALA A 160 5.45 -18.43 -0.30
N LEU A 161 4.78 -17.47 -0.94
CA LEU A 161 3.52 -16.89 -0.48
C LEU A 161 2.30 -17.53 -1.16
N GLY A 162 2.51 -18.26 -2.27
CA GLY A 162 1.46 -18.91 -3.02
C GLY A 162 0.52 -17.95 -3.74
N LYS A 163 -0.52 -18.52 -4.37
CA LYS A 163 -1.50 -17.78 -5.13
C LYS A 163 -2.90 -18.30 -4.86
N ARG A 164 -3.86 -17.39 -4.71
CA ARG A 164 -5.28 -17.72 -4.64
C ARG A 164 -5.83 -18.03 -6.04
N ASN A 165 -6.39 -19.23 -6.21
CA ASN A 165 -7.05 -19.65 -7.45
C ASN A 165 -8.58 -19.56 -7.36
N ASP A 166 -9.10 -19.29 -6.16
CA ASP A 166 -10.53 -19.15 -5.88
C ASP A 166 -11.09 -17.77 -6.23
N ILE A 167 -10.24 -16.73 -6.41
CA ILE A 167 -10.64 -15.38 -6.78
C ILE A 167 -10.37 -15.15 -8.27
N SER A 168 -11.39 -15.38 -9.08
CA SER A 168 -11.41 -15.03 -10.49
C SER A 168 -11.53 -13.51 -10.69
N ALA A 169 -11.29 -13.02 -11.91
CA ALA A 169 -11.51 -11.62 -12.26
C ALA A 169 -12.94 -11.15 -11.95
N LYS A 170 -13.96 -12.01 -12.16
CA LYS A 170 -15.35 -11.72 -11.81
C LYS A 170 -15.55 -11.58 -10.29
N LYS A 171 -14.99 -12.47 -9.47
CA LYS A 171 -15.07 -12.36 -8.01
C LYS A 171 -14.33 -11.15 -7.50
N PHE A 172 -13.20 -10.78 -8.10
CA PHE A 172 -12.47 -9.56 -7.79
C PHE A 172 -13.29 -8.31 -8.14
N TYR A 173 -14.04 -8.34 -9.24
CA TYR A 173 -15.00 -7.29 -9.58
C TYR A 173 -16.11 -7.16 -8.53
N ASP A 174 -16.75 -8.29 -8.13
CA ASP A 174 -17.83 -8.27 -7.16
C ASP A 174 -17.37 -7.73 -5.80
N PHE A 175 -16.19 -8.13 -5.35
CA PHE A 175 -15.50 -7.55 -4.20
C PHE A 175 -15.28 -6.04 -4.37
N SER A 176 -14.66 -5.63 -5.49
CA SER A 176 -14.34 -4.21 -5.74
C SER A 176 -15.59 -3.34 -5.80
N LYS A 177 -16.67 -3.86 -6.40
CA LYS A 177 -17.97 -3.20 -6.44
C LYS A 177 -18.53 -2.95 -5.05
N LYS A 178 -18.51 -3.97 -4.18
CA LYS A 178 -18.94 -3.84 -2.77
C LYS A 178 -18.15 -2.74 -2.04
N ILE A 179 -16.83 -2.69 -2.21
CA ILE A 179 -15.99 -1.67 -1.55
C ILE A 179 -16.28 -0.28 -2.14
N LYS A 180 -16.49 -0.17 -3.45
CA LYS A 180 -16.90 1.09 -4.08
C LYS A 180 -18.26 1.59 -3.58
N GLU A 181 -19.25 0.70 -3.43
CA GLU A 181 -20.58 1.02 -2.87
C GLU A 181 -20.49 1.56 -1.43
N ASN A 182 -19.44 1.22 -0.69
CA ASN A 182 -19.12 1.81 0.61
C ASN A 182 -18.35 3.15 0.52
N GLY A 183 -18.18 3.71 -0.68
CA GLY A 183 -17.62 5.05 -0.89
C GLY A 183 -16.15 5.07 -1.31
N ALA A 184 -15.50 3.93 -1.55
CA ALA A 184 -14.13 3.91 -2.04
C ALA A 184 -14.02 4.50 -3.45
N THR A 185 -13.01 5.34 -3.64
CA THR A 185 -12.72 6.00 -4.92
C THR A 185 -11.43 5.53 -5.57
N ILE A 186 -10.63 4.73 -4.87
CA ILE A 186 -9.31 4.23 -5.32
C ILE A 186 -9.37 2.71 -5.31
N LEU A 187 -9.38 2.09 -6.50
CA LEU A 187 -9.50 0.65 -6.65
C LEU A 187 -8.31 0.11 -7.44
N GLY A 188 -7.62 -0.89 -6.91
CA GLY A 188 -6.46 -1.45 -7.58
C GLY A 188 -6.10 -2.86 -7.13
N GLY A 189 -5.20 -3.47 -7.88
CA GLY A 189 -4.62 -4.78 -7.59
C GLY A 189 -3.15 -4.68 -7.24
N CYS A 190 -2.67 -5.68 -6.50
CA CYS A 190 -1.27 -5.87 -6.12
C CYS A 190 -0.80 -7.25 -6.59
N CYS A 191 0.00 -7.90 -5.78
CA CYS A 191 0.59 -9.22 -6.06
C CYS A 191 -0.48 -10.24 -6.48
N GLU A 192 -0.15 -11.07 -7.47
CA GLU A 192 -0.99 -12.12 -8.06
C GLU A 192 -2.28 -11.63 -8.75
N THR A 193 -2.61 -10.33 -8.72
CA THR A 193 -3.60 -9.78 -9.65
C THR A 193 -2.99 -9.65 -11.06
N ASN A 194 -3.82 -9.75 -12.07
CA ASN A 194 -3.40 -9.71 -13.48
C ASN A 194 -4.28 -8.76 -14.32
N PRO A 195 -3.93 -8.49 -15.58
CA PRO A 195 -4.68 -7.57 -16.43
C PRO A 195 -6.18 -7.86 -16.55
N ASN A 196 -6.62 -9.12 -16.41
CA ASN A 196 -8.04 -9.43 -16.47
C ASN A 196 -8.79 -8.91 -15.23
N HIS A 197 -8.19 -9.01 -14.02
CA HIS A 197 -8.75 -8.44 -12.81
C HIS A 197 -8.93 -6.92 -12.96
N ILE A 198 -7.90 -6.23 -13.47
CA ILE A 198 -7.94 -4.77 -13.66
C ILE A 198 -8.94 -4.37 -14.74
N ARG A 199 -9.04 -5.14 -15.82
CA ARG A 199 -10.03 -4.88 -16.88
C ARG A 199 -11.46 -4.95 -16.34
N GLU A 200 -11.77 -5.96 -15.53
CA GLU A 200 -13.11 -6.08 -14.94
C GLU A 200 -13.43 -4.87 -14.04
N ILE A 201 -12.55 -4.51 -13.10
CA ILE A 201 -12.80 -3.37 -12.20
C ILE A 201 -12.78 -2.02 -12.91
N SER A 202 -12.15 -1.90 -14.08
CA SER A 202 -12.14 -0.65 -14.86
C SER A 202 -13.53 -0.23 -15.37
N SER A 203 -14.49 -1.15 -15.38
CA SER A 203 -15.90 -0.88 -15.67
C SER A 203 -16.66 -0.22 -14.50
N LEU A 204 -16.10 -0.24 -13.30
CA LEU A 204 -16.66 0.40 -12.10
C LEU A 204 -16.38 1.93 -12.11
N LYS A 205 -16.79 2.65 -13.13
CA LYS A 205 -16.59 4.11 -13.23
C LYS A 205 -17.63 4.89 -12.45
#